data_45bde2e7d37b3e379a76069e8e19b6c6
#
_entry.id   45bde2e7d37b3e379a76069e8e19b6c6
#
_cell.length_a   1.000
_cell.length_b   1.000
_cell.length_c   1.000
_cell.angle_alpha   90.00
_cell.angle_beta   90.00
_cell.angle_gamma   90.00
#
_symmetry.space_group_name_H-M   'P 1'
#
loop_
_entity.id
_entity.type
_entity.pdbx_description
1 polymer ?
#
loop_
_entity_poly.entity_id
_entity_poly.type
_entity_poly.pdbx_seq_one_letter_code
_entity_poly.pdbx_strand_id
1 'polypeptide(L)'
;PYFLGYNFAGGIDLYHERLEIFDTYKYKTVGGDLRFGKELTEKIRVDAMYKLENVEVYDVTEDASTFIREQEGKATTSALSLTLTSDTRDEFFAPSRGARHSLFLQNAGGILGGDNYFVKTMGETSWFFPLPLKTVLNLRGKVGVVEPYGGKETPIYEKFFVGGLYTVRGF
;
A
#
# COMPACT_ATOMS: atom_id res chain seq x y z
N PRO A 1 -14.20 14.10 10.76
CA PRO A 1 -15.12 13.49 11.72
C PRO A 1 -14.42 13.31 13.07
N TYR A 2 -15.09 13.75 14.13
CA TYR A 2 -14.60 13.58 15.49
C TYR A 2 -15.08 12.22 16.03
N PHE A 3 -14.19 11.40 16.51
CA PHE A 3 -14.54 10.14 17.18
C PHE A 3 -14.47 10.37 18.70
N LEU A 4 -15.58 10.16 19.40
CA LEU A 4 -15.73 10.39 20.85
C LEU A 4 -15.31 11.80 21.30
N GLY A 5 -15.49 12.83 20.45
CA GLY A 5 -15.10 14.21 20.76
C GLY A 5 -13.64 14.56 20.50
N TYR A 6 -12.83 13.61 20.04
CA TYR A 6 -11.43 13.83 19.70
C TYR A 6 -11.23 13.93 18.18
N ASN A 7 -10.24 14.71 17.76
CA ASN A 7 -9.92 14.91 16.35
C ASN A 7 -9.09 13.73 15.80
N PHE A 8 -9.70 12.54 15.80
CA PHE A 8 -9.14 11.36 15.13
C PHE A 8 -10.25 10.55 14.44
N ALA A 9 -9.87 9.82 13.43
CA ALA A 9 -10.71 8.87 12.72
C ALA A 9 -10.27 7.45 13.06
N GLY A 10 -11.23 6.55 13.29
CA GLY A 10 -10.99 5.12 13.46
C GLY A 10 -11.84 4.33 12.48
N GLY A 11 -11.37 3.16 12.09
CA GLY A 11 -12.08 2.25 11.20
C GLY A 11 -11.66 0.81 11.42
N ILE A 12 -12.58 -0.09 11.14
CA ILE A 12 -12.37 -1.55 11.13
C ILE A 12 -12.88 -2.04 9.80
N ASP A 13 -12.07 -2.79 9.07
CA ASP A 13 -12.47 -3.45 7.83
C ASP A 13 -12.27 -4.96 7.96
N LEU A 14 -13.20 -5.70 7.41
CA LEU A 14 -13.11 -7.15 7.20
C LEU A 14 -13.29 -7.41 5.71
N TYR A 15 -12.43 -8.20 5.13
CA TYR A 15 -12.46 -8.45 3.70
C TYR A 15 -12.18 -9.90 3.36
N HIS A 16 -12.73 -10.29 2.24
CA HIS A 16 -12.43 -11.53 1.55
C HIS A 16 -12.28 -11.21 0.08
N GLU A 17 -11.09 -11.35 -0.44
CA GLU A 17 -10.74 -11.04 -1.82
C GLU A 17 -10.21 -12.27 -2.54
N ARG A 18 -10.52 -12.38 -3.83
CA ARG A 18 -9.96 -13.37 -4.73
C ARG A 18 -9.40 -12.63 -5.94
N LEU A 19 -8.14 -12.89 -6.25
CA LEU A 19 -7.47 -12.31 -7.42
C LEU A 19 -7.07 -13.42 -8.39
N GLU A 20 -7.58 -13.31 -9.62
CA GLU A 20 -7.38 -14.26 -10.72
C GLU A 20 -6.90 -13.51 -11.98
N ILE A 21 -6.01 -12.53 -11.81
CA ILE A 21 -5.53 -11.70 -12.94
C ILE A 21 -4.30 -12.31 -13.60
N PHE A 22 -3.57 -13.16 -12.89
CA PHE A 22 -2.34 -13.76 -13.38
C PHE A 22 -2.62 -15.15 -13.95
N ASP A 23 -2.11 -15.42 -15.14
CA ASP A 23 -2.24 -16.73 -15.79
C ASP A 23 -1.41 -17.81 -15.09
N THR A 24 -0.39 -17.42 -14.31
CA THR A 24 0.56 -18.32 -13.68
C THR A 24 0.22 -18.73 -12.24
N TYR A 25 -0.63 -17.97 -11.55
CA TYR A 25 -1.09 -18.27 -10.20
C TYR A 25 -2.31 -17.46 -9.83
N LYS A 26 -3.06 -17.94 -8.84
CA LYS A 26 -4.18 -17.23 -8.23
C LYS A 26 -3.94 -17.08 -6.75
N TYR A 27 -4.54 -16.08 -6.14
CA TYR A 27 -4.53 -16.00 -4.69
C TYR A 27 -5.86 -15.48 -4.13
N LYS A 28 -6.17 -15.90 -2.93
CA LYS A 28 -7.27 -15.39 -2.14
C LYS A 28 -6.78 -14.89 -0.79
N THR A 29 -7.39 -13.82 -0.32
CA THR A 29 -7.06 -13.17 0.93
C THR A 29 -8.29 -13.09 1.81
N VAL A 30 -8.14 -13.46 3.07
CA VAL A 30 -9.13 -13.25 4.11
C VAL A 30 -8.45 -12.51 5.24
N GLY A 31 -9.01 -11.40 5.66
CA GLY A 31 -8.37 -10.60 6.68
C GLY A 31 -9.21 -9.47 7.21
N GLY A 32 -8.58 -8.68 8.04
CA GLY A 32 -9.13 -7.45 8.55
C GLY A 32 -8.05 -6.47 8.97
N ASP A 33 -8.43 -5.22 9.07
CA ASP A 33 -7.54 -4.16 9.56
C ASP A 33 -8.24 -3.24 10.56
N LEU A 34 -7.40 -2.64 11.40
CA LEU A 34 -7.76 -1.57 12.32
C LEU A 34 -7.01 -0.32 11.88
N ARG A 35 -7.75 0.76 11.60
CA ARG A 35 -7.20 2.02 11.12
C ARG A 35 -7.41 3.15 12.11
N PHE A 36 -6.38 3.96 12.29
CA PHE A 36 -6.42 5.17 13.07
C PHE A 36 -5.78 6.30 12.28
N GLY A 37 -6.47 7.42 12.16
CA GLY A 37 -5.98 8.59 11.46
C GLY A 37 -6.14 9.84 12.31
N LYS A 38 -5.13 10.70 12.30
CA LYS A 38 -5.13 11.99 13.00
C LYS A 38 -4.55 13.08 12.12
N GLU A 39 -5.27 14.18 12.03
CA GLU A 39 -4.75 15.43 11.48
C GLU A 39 -3.91 16.14 12.56
N LEU A 40 -2.61 16.25 12.32
CA LEU A 40 -1.68 16.96 13.20
C LEU A 40 -1.76 18.47 12.99
N THR A 41 -1.95 18.85 11.72
CA THR A 41 -2.22 20.22 11.30
C THR A 41 -3.19 20.17 10.11
N GLU A 42 -3.67 21.33 9.63
CA GLU A 42 -4.51 21.42 8.42
C GLU A 42 -3.87 20.79 7.17
N LYS A 43 -2.53 20.66 7.16
CA LYS A 43 -1.75 20.17 6.01
C LYS A 43 -1.07 18.83 6.27
N ILE A 44 -1.01 18.37 7.50
CA ILE A 44 -0.26 17.15 7.87
C ILE A 44 -1.20 16.17 8.56
N ARG A 45 -1.25 14.97 8.03
CA ARG A 45 -2.02 13.85 8.53
C ARG A 45 -1.12 12.63 8.77
N VAL A 46 -1.38 11.93 9.86
CA VAL A 46 -0.78 10.62 10.18
C VAL A 46 -1.88 9.58 10.23
N ASP A 47 -1.67 8.48 9.55
CA ASP A 47 -2.53 7.30 9.59
C ASP A 47 -1.72 6.09 10.02
N ALA A 48 -2.22 5.35 11.00
CA ALA A 48 -1.68 4.06 11.44
C ALA A 48 -2.68 2.95 11.12
N MET A 49 -2.20 1.79 10.69
CA MET A 49 -3.04 0.64 10.39
C MET A 49 -2.37 -0.64 10.88
N TYR A 50 -3.09 -1.45 11.61
CA TYR A 50 -2.72 -2.83 11.91
C TYR A 50 -3.54 -3.76 11.02
N LYS A 51 -2.86 -4.62 10.28
CA LYS A 51 -3.44 -5.58 9.34
C LYS A 51 -3.13 -7.02 9.80
N LEU A 52 -4.14 -7.87 9.82
CA LEU A 52 -4.01 -9.32 9.99
C LEU A 52 -4.75 -10.01 8.86
N GLU A 53 -4.02 -10.73 8.03
CA GLU A 53 -4.60 -11.43 6.87
C GLU A 53 -3.97 -12.80 6.67
N ASN A 54 -4.77 -13.71 6.12
CA ASN A 54 -4.32 -14.99 5.61
C ASN A 54 -4.46 -14.99 4.10
N VAL A 55 -3.35 -15.21 3.42
CA VAL A 55 -3.28 -15.28 1.96
C VAL A 55 -3.00 -16.72 1.57
N GLU A 56 -3.79 -17.26 0.64
CA GLU A 56 -3.58 -18.58 0.05
C GLU A 56 -3.28 -18.42 -1.44
N VAL A 57 -2.06 -18.78 -1.84
CA VAL A 57 -1.63 -18.88 -3.24
C VAL A 57 -1.97 -20.29 -3.73
N TYR A 58 -2.67 -20.39 -4.82
CA TYR A 58 -3.15 -21.66 -5.37
C TYR A 58 -3.21 -21.62 -6.91
N ASP A 59 -3.48 -22.77 -7.52
CA ASP A 59 -3.59 -22.93 -8.98
C ASP A 59 -2.32 -22.44 -9.71
N VAL A 60 -1.15 -22.82 -9.15
CA VAL A 60 0.15 -22.47 -9.68
C VAL A 60 0.46 -23.37 -10.87
N THR A 61 0.72 -22.78 -12.04
CA THR A 61 1.03 -23.53 -13.26
C THR A 61 2.42 -24.12 -13.24
N GLU A 62 2.66 -25.17 -14.02
CA GLU A 62 4.00 -25.81 -14.14
C GLU A 62 5.06 -24.85 -14.71
N ASP A 63 4.65 -23.91 -15.54
CA ASP A 63 5.52 -22.88 -16.13
C ASP A 63 5.87 -21.74 -15.16
N ALA A 64 5.24 -21.70 -13.97
CA ALA A 64 5.54 -20.70 -12.97
C ALA A 64 6.99 -20.81 -12.48
N SER A 65 7.61 -19.67 -12.17
CA SER A 65 8.96 -19.66 -11.63
C SER A 65 9.07 -20.44 -10.33
N THR A 66 10.24 -20.97 -10.02
CA THR A 66 10.51 -21.69 -8.76
C THR A 66 10.09 -20.85 -7.54
N PHE A 67 10.36 -19.56 -7.59
CA PHE A 67 9.97 -18.60 -6.56
C PHE A 67 8.44 -18.58 -6.31
N ILE A 68 7.61 -18.64 -7.35
CA ILE A 68 6.13 -18.67 -7.22
C ILE A 68 5.68 -20.01 -6.65
N ARG A 69 6.26 -21.11 -7.13
CA ARG A 69 5.93 -22.46 -6.68
C ARG A 69 6.24 -22.69 -5.21
N GLU A 70 7.35 -22.14 -4.71
CA GLU A 70 7.74 -22.23 -3.30
C GLU A 70 6.79 -21.43 -2.38
N GLN A 71 6.01 -20.50 -2.91
CA GLN A 71 5.03 -19.72 -2.17
C GLN A 71 3.58 -20.25 -2.28
N GLU A 72 3.38 -21.41 -2.93
CA GLU A 72 2.10 -22.07 -2.96
C GLU A 72 1.68 -22.49 -1.54
N GLY A 73 0.42 -22.25 -1.20
CA GLY A 73 -0.14 -22.57 0.11
C GLY A 73 -0.60 -21.34 0.88
N LYS A 74 -0.71 -21.49 2.19
CA LYS A 74 -1.24 -20.46 3.09
C LYS A 74 -0.13 -19.78 3.86
N ALA A 75 -0.21 -18.47 3.96
CA ALA A 75 0.68 -17.67 4.79
C ALA A 75 -0.11 -16.56 5.48
N THR A 76 0.20 -16.34 6.75
CA THR A 76 -0.39 -15.29 7.57
C THR A 76 0.52 -14.07 7.59
N THR A 77 -0.05 -12.90 7.29
CA THR A 77 0.64 -11.61 7.40
C THR A 77 0.03 -10.83 8.56
N SER A 78 0.85 -10.51 9.54
CA SER A 78 0.52 -9.59 10.63
C SER A 78 1.43 -8.37 10.49
N ALA A 79 0.88 -7.21 10.22
CA ALA A 79 1.65 -6.03 9.85
C ALA A 79 1.11 -4.75 10.49
N LEU A 80 2.05 -3.88 10.89
CA LEU A 80 1.76 -2.52 11.32
C LEU A 80 2.31 -1.54 10.28
N SER A 81 1.48 -0.61 9.85
CA SER A 81 1.87 0.43 8.91
C SER A 81 1.60 1.83 9.44
N LEU A 82 2.41 2.78 9.00
CA LEU A 82 2.32 4.20 9.30
C LEU A 82 2.41 4.98 7.99
N THR A 83 1.47 5.89 7.79
CA THR A 83 1.48 6.81 6.65
C THR A 83 1.52 8.25 7.13
N LEU A 84 2.52 9.01 6.70
CA LEU A 84 2.60 10.44 6.89
C LEU A 84 2.25 11.13 5.57
N THR A 85 1.24 12.00 5.59
CA THR A 85 0.83 12.77 4.41
C THR A 85 0.94 14.26 4.70
N SER A 86 1.59 14.99 3.80
CA SER A 86 1.57 16.45 3.73
C SER A 86 0.86 16.88 2.47
N ASP A 87 -0.20 17.69 2.61
CA ASP A 87 -1.03 18.16 1.49
C ASP A 87 -1.16 19.69 1.56
N THR A 88 -0.59 20.37 0.59
CA THR A 88 -0.60 21.82 0.45
C THR A 88 -1.32 22.28 -0.81
N ARG A 89 -2.11 21.37 -1.44
CA ARG A 89 -2.91 21.70 -2.63
C ARG A 89 -3.99 22.70 -2.28
N ASP A 90 -4.27 23.58 -3.24
CA ASP A 90 -5.36 24.56 -3.14
C ASP A 90 -6.75 23.90 -3.13
N GLU A 91 -6.91 22.83 -3.93
CA GLU A 91 -8.16 22.05 -4.00
C GLU A 91 -7.88 20.53 -4.02
N PHE A 92 -8.80 19.76 -3.46
CA PHE A 92 -8.63 18.31 -3.37
C PHE A 92 -8.90 17.60 -4.70
N PHE A 93 -9.97 17.96 -5.41
CA PHE A 93 -10.40 17.27 -6.63
C PHE A 93 -9.75 17.81 -7.91
N ALA A 94 -9.55 19.11 -8.01
CA ALA A 94 -9.01 19.77 -9.19
C ALA A 94 -7.88 20.73 -8.81
N PRO A 95 -6.77 20.25 -8.24
CA PRO A 95 -5.71 21.10 -7.76
C PRO A 95 -5.06 21.87 -8.89
N SER A 96 -4.90 23.18 -8.70
CA SER A 96 -4.21 24.06 -9.66
C SER A 96 -2.80 24.42 -9.21
N ARG A 97 -2.51 24.36 -7.92
CA ARG A 97 -1.19 24.64 -7.33
C ARG A 97 -0.99 23.86 -6.02
N GLY A 98 0.27 23.80 -5.59
CA GLY A 98 0.66 23.14 -4.36
C GLY A 98 1.26 21.77 -4.59
N ALA A 99 1.38 20.99 -3.53
CA ALA A 99 1.99 19.67 -3.59
C ALA A 99 1.33 18.72 -2.59
N ARG A 100 1.40 17.43 -2.89
CA ARG A 100 1.08 16.36 -1.95
C ARG A 100 2.26 15.40 -1.85
N HIS A 101 2.68 15.13 -0.62
CA HIS A 101 3.74 14.18 -0.30
C HIS A 101 3.18 13.11 0.63
N SER A 102 3.58 11.87 0.42
CA SER A 102 3.20 10.75 1.27
C SER A 102 4.40 9.84 1.50
N LEU A 103 4.63 9.47 2.76
CA LEU A 103 5.59 8.47 3.16
C LEU A 103 4.84 7.34 3.86
N PHE A 104 4.95 6.14 3.33
CA PHE A 104 4.37 4.92 3.88
C PHE A 104 5.49 4.00 4.38
N LEU A 105 5.34 3.52 5.60
CA LEU A 105 6.20 2.53 6.25
C LEU A 105 5.34 1.38 6.74
N GLN A 106 5.77 0.15 6.51
CA GLN A 106 5.10 -1.05 7.01
C GLN A 106 6.14 -2.04 7.51
N ASN A 107 5.88 -2.61 8.67
CA ASN A 107 6.64 -3.75 9.19
C ASN A 107 5.68 -4.92 9.38
N ALA A 108 6.02 -6.06 8.79
CA ALA A 108 5.30 -7.32 8.94
C ALA A 108 6.17 -8.33 9.68
N GLY A 109 5.54 -9.13 10.55
CA GLY A 109 6.23 -10.20 11.27
C GLY A 109 6.99 -9.72 12.51
N GLY A 110 8.02 -10.46 12.90
CA GLY A 110 8.78 -10.22 14.11
C GLY A 110 7.89 -10.34 15.36
N ILE A 111 7.84 -9.31 16.17
CA ILE A 111 7.02 -9.27 17.39
C ILE A 111 5.50 -9.30 17.12
N LEU A 112 5.09 -8.98 15.90
CA LEU A 112 3.69 -9.01 15.49
C LEU A 112 3.22 -10.43 15.14
N GLY A 113 4.14 -11.39 14.99
CA GLY A 113 3.83 -12.75 14.57
C GLY A 113 3.53 -12.87 13.07
N GLY A 114 2.97 -14.01 12.67
CA GLY A 114 2.71 -14.34 11.27
C GLY A 114 3.87 -15.08 10.61
N ASP A 115 3.70 -15.41 9.33
CA ASP A 115 4.65 -16.18 8.54
C ASP A 115 5.57 -15.28 7.69
N ASN A 116 5.10 -14.09 7.35
CA ASN A 116 5.77 -13.13 6.47
C ASN A 116 6.53 -12.07 7.27
N TYR A 117 7.82 -11.90 6.98
CA TYR A 117 8.69 -10.94 7.66
C TYR A 117 9.33 -10.01 6.63
N PHE A 118 8.85 -8.78 6.57
CA PHE A 118 9.38 -7.76 5.65
C PHE A 118 9.15 -6.34 6.17
N VAL A 119 9.96 -5.43 5.66
CA VAL A 119 9.75 -3.98 5.78
C VAL A 119 9.46 -3.42 4.39
N LYS A 120 8.38 -2.67 4.27
CA LYS A 120 7.97 -2.01 3.04
C LYS A 120 7.94 -0.51 3.24
N THR A 121 8.64 0.21 2.37
CA THR A 121 8.71 1.67 2.38
C THR A 121 8.28 2.20 1.03
N MET A 122 7.40 3.20 1.00
CA MET A 122 7.02 3.90 -0.22
C MET A 122 6.99 5.40 0.01
N GLY A 123 7.59 6.14 -0.93
CA GLY A 123 7.48 7.59 -1.03
C GLY A 123 6.72 7.98 -2.28
N GLU A 124 5.80 8.91 -2.17
CA GLU A 124 5.07 9.49 -3.29
C GLU A 124 5.06 11.01 -3.18
N THR A 125 5.25 11.68 -4.30
CA THR A 125 5.16 13.14 -4.40
C THR A 125 4.40 13.53 -5.66
N SER A 126 3.55 14.55 -5.53
CA SER A 126 2.84 15.18 -6.66
C SER A 126 2.91 16.69 -6.51
N TRP A 127 3.30 17.36 -7.57
CA TRP A 127 3.44 18.82 -7.63
C TRP A 127 2.54 19.38 -8.72
N PHE A 128 1.84 20.49 -8.42
CA PHE A 128 0.90 21.13 -9.32
C PHE A 128 1.37 22.57 -9.59
N PHE A 129 1.61 22.87 -10.85
CA PHE A 129 2.08 24.18 -11.31
C PHE A 129 1.07 24.79 -12.27
N PRO A 130 0.49 25.96 -11.96
CA PRO A 130 -0.40 26.65 -12.88
C PRO A 130 0.40 27.13 -14.10
N LEU A 131 -0.14 26.87 -15.29
CA LEU A 131 0.42 27.30 -16.57
C LEU A 131 -0.54 28.27 -17.27
N PRO A 132 -0.08 28.98 -18.30
CA PRO A 132 -0.95 29.80 -19.14
C PRO A 132 -2.09 28.98 -19.76
N LEU A 133 -3.14 29.67 -20.26
CA LEU A 133 -4.32 29.08 -20.90
C LEU A 133 -5.16 28.20 -19.96
N LYS A 134 -5.14 28.47 -18.64
CA LYS A 134 -5.87 27.71 -17.61
C LYS A 134 -5.51 26.23 -17.58
N THR A 135 -4.29 25.90 -17.93
CA THR A 135 -3.73 24.55 -17.84
C THR A 135 -2.93 24.36 -16.55
N VAL A 136 -2.76 23.13 -16.11
CA VAL A 136 -1.98 22.77 -14.91
C VAL A 136 -1.00 21.67 -15.29
N LEU A 137 0.29 21.89 -15.00
CA LEU A 137 1.30 20.82 -15.07
C LEU A 137 1.28 20.05 -13.77
N ASN A 138 1.05 18.73 -13.86
CA ASN A 138 1.21 17.82 -12.75
C ASN A 138 2.48 16.97 -12.96
N LEU A 139 3.39 17.04 -11.99
CA LEU A 139 4.55 16.15 -11.90
C LEU A 139 4.36 15.20 -10.73
N ARG A 140 4.42 13.88 -11.00
CA ARG A 140 4.27 12.85 -9.99
C ARG A 140 5.45 11.89 -10.01
N GLY A 141 5.98 11.59 -8.83
CA GLY A 141 7.01 10.58 -8.61
C GLY A 141 6.59 9.62 -7.52
N LYS A 142 6.90 8.33 -7.71
CA LYS A 142 6.69 7.29 -6.72
C LYS A 142 7.90 6.36 -6.68
N VAL A 143 8.36 6.05 -5.49
CA VAL A 143 9.43 5.08 -5.24
C VAL A 143 9.02 4.15 -4.11
N GLY A 144 9.38 2.89 -4.21
CA GLY A 144 9.09 1.90 -3.18
C GLY A 144 10.18 0.84 -3.10
N VAL A 145 10.39 0.37 -1.89
CA VAL A 145 11.31 -0.73 -1.57
C VAL A 145 10.57 -1.68 -0.63
N VAL A 146 10.76 -2.97 -0.84
CA VAL A 146 10.34 -4.02 0.09
C VAL A 146 11.52 -4.94 0.34
N GLU A 147 11.87 -5.12 1.61
CA GLU A 147 13.00 -5.94 2.03
C GLU A 147 12.56 -6.99 3.04
N PRO A 148 12.81 -8.27 2.77
CA PRO A 148 12.54 -9.33 3.74
C PRO A 148 13.62 -9.34 4.83
N TYR A 149 13.27 -9.88 5.99
CA TYR A 149 14.21 -10.11 7.08
C TYR A 149 13.94 -11.44 7.79
N GLY A 150 14.78 -11.81 8.73
CA GLY A 150 14.63 -13.05 9.51
C GLY A 150 14.78 -14.33 8.68
N GLY A 151 15.52 -14.30 7.56
CA GLY A 151 15.71 -15.46 6.67
C GLY A 151 14.46 -15.83 5.87
N LYS A 152 13.47 -14.94 5.77
CA LYS A 152 12.27 -15.13 4.97
C LYS A 152 12.40 -14.47 3.60
N GLU A 153 11.52 -14.83 2.67
CA GLU A 153 11.39 -14.18 1.38
C GLU A 153 10.22 -13.18 1.36
N THR A 154 10.30 -12.20 0.48
CA THR A 154 9.19 -11.28 0.27
C THR A 154 8.04 -11.99 -0.44
N PRO A 155 6.82 -12.00 0.13
CA PRO A 155 5.66 -12.57 -0.54
C PRO A 155 5.43 -11.95 -1.91
N ILE A 156 5.02 -12.77 -2.90
CA ILE A 156 4.85 -12.31 -4.28
C ILE A 156 3.80 -11.20 -4.39
N TYR A 157 2.74 -11.27 -3.61
CA TYR A 157 1.66 -10.29 -3.58
C TYR A 157 2.04 -8.96 -2.90
N GLU A 158 3.19 -8.89 -2.21
CA GLU A 158 3.72 -7.66 -1.61
C GLU A 158 4.78 -6.99 -2.49
N LYS A 159 5.26 -7.66 -3.55
CA LYS A 159 6.23 -7.09 -4.49
C LYS A 159 5.62 -5.98 -5.34
N PHE A 160 6.47 -5.07 -5.78
CA PHE A 160 6.05 -4.02 -6.72
C PHE A 160 6.08 -4.56 -8.14
N PHE A 161 4.97 -4.37 -8.84
CA PHE A 161 4.87 -4.65 -10.26
C PHE A 161 4.92 -3.35 -11.06
N VAL A 162 5.73 -3.33 -12.12
CA VAL A 162 5.82 -2.23 -13.06
C VAL A 162 5.07 -2.64 -14.33
N GLY A 163 4.10 -1.85 -14.72
CA GLY A 163 3.21 -2.11 -15.88
C GLY A 163 1.75 -1.95 -15.53
N GLY A 164 0.91 -1.79 -16.55
CA GLY A 164 -0.54 -1.62 -16.41
C GLY A 164 -1.01 -0.17 -16.40
N LEU A 165 -2.30 0.00 -16.19
CA LEU A 165 -3.07 1.23 -16.48
C LEU A 165 -2.56 2.47 -15.71
N TYR A 166 -1.98 2.29 -14.53
CA TYR A 166 -1.60 3.37 -13.60
C TYR A 166 -0.09 3.54 -13.40
N THR A 167 0.75 2.73 -14.07
CA THR A 167 2.20 2.79 -13.91
C THR A 167 2.89 3.11 -15.23
N VAL A 168 3.25 2.13 -16.02
CA VAL A 168 3.91 2.33 -17.32
C VAL A 168 2.96 1.89 -18.41
N ARG A 169 2.66 2.80 -19.36
CA ARG A 169 1.85 2.51 -20.53
C ARG A 169 2.76 2.16 -21.71
N GLY A 170 2.36 1.19 -22.52
CA GLY A 170 3.05 0.83 -23.76
C GLY A 170 3.79 -0.51 -23.74
N PHE A 171 3.47 -1.35 -22.77
CA PHE A 171 3.89 -2.74 -22.72
C PHE A 171 2.66 -3.65 -22.77
#